data_f4a7ea663c57dac21a01719f488b7818
#
_entry.id   f4a7ea663c57dac21a01719f488b7818
#
_cell.length_a   1.000
_cell.length_b   1.000
_cell.length_c   1.000
_cell.angle_alpha   90.00
_cell.angle_beta   90.00
_cell.angle_gamma   90.00
#
_symmetry.space_group_name_H-M   'P 1'
#
loop_
_entity.id
_entity.type
_entity.pdbx_description
1 polymer ?
#
loop_
_entity_poly.entity_id
_entity_poly.type
_entity_poly.pdbx_seq_one_letter_code
_entity_poly.pdbx_strand_id
1 'polypeptide(L)'
;MGCALAYQLAKRKVDVLLLERETLGSQSTGKCAGGVRQQFSMEANVRLQRMSVRLFEGFEDETGHAADFRQIGYLFVLTLPQHVEDFRHNMEMWQRVGLSEARWVDAAEAARMVPVLNVDDVLGCTFCPSDGIASPADVTSGYASAARRHGARLREGVAVIGVDVAGGRVQGVRTTKGDVATRLLFNCAGAWSSSIGRMAGLEIPVLPYRRHVAVTGTFAAVPRNNPMTVDFQSSLYFHPEGDGVLIGMSDRAEGPGFGTDVNWAFLETMFAQAARRAPALAGAGVKTAWAGLYETTPDHQAILGPVPEVEGFWCAAGFSGHGFMQAPAAALLLTQLLLDQRSEIDVSPFAFTRFAKGSLVHERNVI
;
A
#
# COMPACT_ATOMS: atom_id res chain seq x y z
N MET A 1 3.85 -7.61 -1.27
CA MET A 1 4.64 -7.42 -2.51
C MET A 1 5.38 -8.71 -2.90
N GLY A 2 6.29 -9.22 -2.09
CA GLY A 2 7.11 -10.40 -2.44
C GLY A 2 6.31 -11.65 -2.83
N CYS A 3 5.21 -11.99 -2.12
CA CYS A 3 4.38 -13.14 -2.46
C CYS A 3 3.67 -12.99 -3.81
N ALA A 4 3.15 -11.78 -4.12
CA ALA A 4 2.52 -11.51 -5.42
C ALA A 4 3.53 -11.63 -6.57
N LEU A 5 4.75 -11.08 -6.39
CA LEU A 5 5.81 -11.20 -7.37
C LEU A 5 6.28 -12.65 -7.55
N ALA A 6 6.46 -13.38 -6.45
CA ALA A 6 6.82 -14.80 -6.50
C ALA A 6 5.77 -15.63 -7.26
N TYR A 7 4.49 -15.34 -7.06
CA TYR A 7 3.41 -15.96 -7.81
C TYR A 7 3.48 -15.65 -9.30
N GLN A 8 3.60 -14.37 -9.67
CA GLN A 8 3.61 -13.95 -11.08
C GLN A 8 4.82 -14.53 -11.85
N LEU A 9 5.99 -14.59 -11.22
CA LEU A 9 7.18 -15.19 -11.80
C LEU A 9 7.06 -16.70 -11.93
N ALA A 10 6.65 -17.40 -10.86
CA ALA A 10 6.53 -18.85 -10.85
C ALA A 10 5.46 -19.36 -11.82
N LYS A 11 4.32 -18.65 -11.96
CA LYS A 11 3.29 -18.93 -12.97
C LYS A 11 3.87 -18.92 -14.38
N ARG A 12 4.91 -18.13 -14.63
CA ARG A 12 5.65 -18.05 -15.91
C ARG A 12 6.89 -18.91 -15.94
N LYS A 13 6.99 -19.90 -15.03
CA LYS A 13 8.07 -20.92 -14.97
C LYS A 13 9.46 -20.34 -14.65
N VAL A 14 9.55 -19.17 -14.07
CA VAL A 14 10.79 -18.66 -13.50
C VAL A 14 11.07 -19.42 -12.20
N ASP A 15 12.31 -19.85 -11.97
CA ASP A 15 12.71 -20.45 -10.69
C ASP A 15 12.81 -19.37 -9.62
N VAL A 16 11.98 -19.45 -8.59
CA VAL A 16 11.84 -18.41 -7.56
C VAL A 16 12.12 -18.97 -6.17
N LEU A 17 13.00 -18.26 -5.45
CA LEU A 17 13.17 -18.41 -4.01
C LEU A 17 12.79 -17.08 -3.33
N LEU A 18 11.73 -17.09 -2.54
CA LEU A 18 11.37 -15.99 -1.65
C LEU A 18 11.96 -16.25 -0.27
N LEU A 19 12.66 -15.24 0.25
CA LEU A 19 13.21 -15.24 1.61
C LEU A 19 12.47 -14.21 2.46
N GLU A 20 11.94 -14.64 3.59
CA GLU A 20 11.29 -13.80 4.59
C GLU A 20 12.02 -13.94 5.92
N ARG A 21 12.37 -12.81 6.53
CA ARG A 21 13.12 -12.79 7.80
C ARG A 21 12.32 -13.36 8.97
N GLU A 22 11.02 -13.09 9.00
CA GLU A 22 10.09 -13.53 10.04
C GLU A 22 9.06 -14.49 9.45
N THR A 23 7.78 -14.14 9.48
CA THR A 23 6.70 -14.84 8.81
C THR A 23 6.09 -13.98 7.73
N LEU A 24 5.52 -14.60 6.70
CA LEU A 24 4.90 -13.90 5.58
C LEU A 24 3.81 -12.95 6.08
N GLY A 25 3.92 -11.68 5.71
CA GLY A 25 2.94 -10.66 6.07
C GLY A 25 3.07 -10.08 7.50
N SER A 26 4.05 -10.48 8.30
CA SER A 26 4.17 -10.09 9.73
C SER A 26 4.45 -8.61 9.97
N GLN A 27 4.99 -7.89 9.00
CA GLN A 27 5.36 -6.49 9.15
C GLN A 27 4.31 -5.55 8.53
N SER A 28 4.71 -4.58 7.69
CA SER A 28 3.81 -3.54 7.15
C SER A 28 2.52 -4.09 6.54
N THR A 29 2.58 -5.25 5.87
CA THR A 29 1.41 -5.87 5.24
C THR A 29 0.35 -6.29 6.27
N GLY A 30 0.73 -7.04 7.30
CA GLY A 30 -0.20 -7.52 8.34
C GLY A 30 -0.64 -6.42 9.32
N LYS A 31 -0.02 -5.26 9.25
CA LYS A 31 -0.33 -4.08 10.07
C LYS A 31 -1.08 -2.99 9.32
N CYS A 32 -1.41 -3.18 8.03
CA CYS A 32 -2.14 -2.20 7.25
C CYS A 32 -3.66 -2.31 7.43
N ALA A 33 -4.37 -1.24 7.07
CA ALA A 33 -5.83 -1.15 7.20
C ALA A 33 -6.60 -1.88 6.08
N GLY A 34 -5.92 -2.53 5.15
CA GLY A 34 -6.56 -3.27 4.05
C GLY A 34 -7.23 -2.41 2.98
N GLY A 35 -7.04 -1.10 2.98
CA GLY A 35 -7.66 -0.20 2.00
C GLY A 35 -7.20 -0.46 0.57
N VAL A 36 -8.14 -0.39 -0.38
CA VAL A 36 -7.91 -0.51 -1.83
C VAL A 36 -8.63 0.65 -2.52
N ARG A 37 -7.89 1.65 -3.00
CA ARG A 37 -8.45 2.87 -3.60
C ARG A 37 -7.78 3.26 -4.91
N GLN A 38 -8.51 3.93 -5.79
CA GLN A 38 -8.04 4.36 -7.10
C GLN A 38 -7.87 5.89 -7.21
N GLN A 39 -8.35 6.64 -6.23
CA GLN A 39 -8.39 8.10 -6.20
C GLN A 39 -7.00 8.69 -5.88
N PHE A 40 -6.05 8.59 -6.81
CA PHE A 40 -4.71 9.16 -6.72
C PHE A 40 -4.58 10.48 -7.49
N SER A 41 -3.56 11.28 -7.17
CA SER A 41 -3.27 12.54 -7.87
C SER A 41 -2.40 12.35 -9.12
N MET A 42 -1.75 11.18 -9.25
CA MET A 42 -0.88 10.83 -10.37
C MET A 42 -1.53 9.82 -11.30
N GLU A 43 -1.56 10.12 -12.60
CA GLU A 43 -2.14 9.24 -13.63
C GLU A 43 -1.55 7.82 -13.57
N ALA A 44 -0.23 7.70 -13.41
CA ALA A 44 0.44 6.40 -13.32
C ALA A 44 -0.09 5.56 -12.16
N ASN A 45 -0.31 6.17 -10.98
CA ASN A 45 -0.88 5.49 -9.81
C ASN A 45 -2.35 5.10 -10.05
N VAL A 46 -3.15 5.95 -10.69
CA VAL A 46 -4.53 5.61 -11.03
C VAL A 46 -4.58 4.40 -11.96
N ARG A 47 -3.76 4.40 -13.03
CA ARG A 47 -3.69 3.28 -13.97
C ARG A 47 -3.23 2.00 -13.31
N LEU A 48 -2.16 2.07 -12.49
CA LEU A 48 -1.66 0.95 -11.70
C LEU A 48 -2.73 0.39 -10.78
N GLN A 49 -3.44 1.26 -10.08
CA GLN A 49 -4.43 0.84 -9.12
C GLN A 49 -5.69 0.26 -9.77
N ARG A 50 -6.14 0.82 -10.90
CA ARG A 50 -7.24 0.24 -11.68
C ARG A 50 -6.91 -1.20 -12.14
N MET A 51 -5.66 -1.44 -12.54
CA MET A 51 -5.20 -2.81 -12.83
C MET A 51 -5.24 -3.69 -11.57
N SER A 52 -4.79 -3.17 -10.42
CA SER A 52 -4.85 -3.91 -9.16
C SER A 52 -6.28 -4.25 -8.75
N VAL A 53 -7.24 -3.34 -8.90
CA VAL A 53 -8.65 -3.60 -8.58
C VAL A 53 -9.18 -4.76 -9.41
N ARG A 54 -8.94 -4.79 -10.72
CA ARG A 54 -9.31 -5.94 -11.57
C ARG A 54 -8.68 -7.26 -11.11
N LEU A 55 -7.44 -7.20 -10.61
CA LEU A 55 -6.75 -8.38 -10.07
C LEU A 55 -7.31 -8.81 -8.71
N PHE A 56 -7.82 -7.87 -7.90
CA PHE A 56 -8.54 -8.20 -6.67
C PHE A 56 -9.91 -8.82 -6.97
N GLU A 57 -10.64 -8.30 -7.96
CA GLU A 57 -11.93 -8.84 -8.41
C GLU A 57 -11.80 -10.30 -8.90
N GLY A 58 -10.75 -10.62 -9.65
CA GLY A 58 -10.47 -11.98 -10.12
C GLY A 58 -9.58 -12.81 -9.19
N PHE A 59 -9.33 -12.36 -7.95
CA PHE A 59 -8.31 -12.96 -7.09
C PHE A 59 -8.59 -14.43 -6.73
N GLU A 60 -9.83 -14.75 -6.42
CA GLU A 60 -10.23 -16.12 -6.06
C GLU A 60 -10.11 -17.08 -7.24
N ASP A 61 -10.56 -16.69 -8.41
CA ASP A 61 -10.43 -17.48 -9.64
C ASP A 61 -8.96 -17.75 -9.98
N GLU A 62 -8.12 -16.76 -9.75
CA GLU A 62 -6.70 -16.80 -10.09
C GLU A 62 -5.87 -17.60 -9.07
N THR A 63 -6.16 -17.43 -7.78
CA THR A 63 -5.34 -17.97 -6.69
C THR A 63 -5.98 -19.15 -5.96
N GLY A 64 -7.28 -19.37 -6.15
CA GLY A 64 -8.04 -20.36 -5.38
C GLY A 64 -8.26 -19.97 -3.91
N HIS A 65 -8.10 -18.68 -3.57
CA HIS A 65 -8.32 -18.13 -2.23
C HIS A 65 -9.12 -16.84 -2.32
N ALA A 66 -10.08 -16.65 -1.43
CA ALA A 66 -10.81 -15.39 -1.33
C ALA A 66 -9.88 -14.28 -0.80
N ALA A 67 -9.99 -13.07 -1.34
CA ALA A 67 -9.29 -11.87 -0.86
C ALA A 67 -10.06 -11.12 0.22
N ASP A 68 -11.30 -11.50 0.49
CA ASP A 68 -12.31 -10.70 1.22
C ASP A 68 -12.36 -9.25 0.70
N PHE A 69 -12.28 -9.11 -0.65
CA PHE A 69 -12.35 -7.79 -1.28
C PHE A 69 -13.80 -7.33 -1.32
N ARG A 70 -14.09 -6.28 -0.55
CA ARG A 70 -15.42 -5.68 -0.43
C ARG A 70 -15.38 -4.27 -1.00
N GLN A 71 -16.06 -4.05 -2.11
CA GLN A 71 -16.19 -2.73 -2.75
C GLN A 71 -17.27 -1.90 -2.04
N ILE A 72 -16.94 -1.46 -0.83
CA ILE A 72 -17.76 -0.56 0.00
C ILE A 72 -17.54 0.92 -0.36
N GLY A 73 -16.62 1.19 -1.28
CA GLY A 73 -16.25 2.53 -1.71
C GLY A 73 -15.24 3.23 -0.79
N TYR A 74 -14.70 4.34 -1.31
CA TYR A 74 -13.87 5.29 -0.57
C TYR A 74 -14.46 6.68 -0.68
N LEU A 75 -14.63 7.34 0.45
CA LEU A 75 -15.11 8.72 0.57
C LEU A 75 -13.99 9.60 1.10
N PHE A 76 -13.49 10.53 0.29
CA PHE A 76 -12.60 11.59 0.75
C PHE A 76 -13.40 12.83 1.13
N VAL A 77 -13.25 13.26 2.37
CA VAL A 77 -13.90 14.45 2.95
C VAL A 77 -12.92 15.62 2.86
N LEU A 78 -13.34 16.71 2.21
CA LEU A 78 -12.51 17.87 1.90
C LEU A 78 -13.04 19.10 2.65
N THR A 79 -12.18 19.71 3.47
CA THR A 79 -12.53 20.83 4.35
C THR A 79 -11.75 22.10 4.05
N LEU A 80 -10.78 22.05 3.11
CA LEU A 80 -10.02 23.20 2.68
C LEU A 80 -10.29 23.52 1.21
N PRO A 81 -10.43 24.82 0.83
CA PRO A 81 -10.64 25.20 -0.58
C PRO A 81 -9.58 24.65 -1.53
N GLN A 82 -8.31 24.64 -1.11
CA GLN A 82 -7.21 24.10 -1.90
C GLN A 82 -7.39 22.62 -2.20
N HIS A 83 -7.84 21.81 -1.21
CA HIS A 83 -8.11 20.39 -1.43
C HIS A 83 -9.27 20.18 -2.41
N VAL A 84 -10.30 21.04 -2.35
CA VAL A 84 -11.41 21.00 -3.30
C VAL A 84 -10.91 21.25 -4.74
N GLU A 85 -10.05 22.24 -4.94
CA GLU A 85 -9.47 22.56 -6.25
C GLU A 85 -8.61 21.37 -6.75
N ASP A 86 -7.70 20.86 -5.91
CA ASP A 86 -6.83 19.72 -6.25
C ASP A 86 -7.66 18.48 -6.65
N PHE A 87 -8.70 18.15 -5.88
CA PHE A 87 -9.53 16.99 -6.17
C PHE A 87 -10.42 17.17 -7.40
N ARG A 88 -10.90 18.38 -7.69
CA ARG A 88 -11.61 18.66 -8.94
C ARG A 88 -10.71 18.48 -10.16
N HIS A 89 -9.47 18.98 -10.09
CA HIS A 89 -8.47 18.72 -11.13
C HIS A 89 -8.17 17.23 -11.28
N ASN A 90 -8.01 16.51 -10.17
CA ASN A 90 -7.82 15.05 -10.19
C ASN A 90 -8.99 14.33 -10.85
N MET A 91 -10.23 14.76 -10.62
CA MET A 91 -11.42 14.15 -11.24
C MET A 91 -11.39 14.27 -12.77
N GLU A 92 -10.91 15.36 -13.34
CA GLU A 92 -10.74 15.50 -14.78
C GLU A 92 -9.74 14.47 -15.32
N MET A 93 -8.65 14.26 -14.61
CA MET A 93 -7.67 13.22 -14.95
C MET A 93 -8.28 11.82 -14.79
N TRP A 94 -9.00 11.54 -13.71
CA TRP A 94 -9.67 10.25 -13.49
C TRP A 94 -10.62 9.89 -14.63
N GLN A 95 -11.41 10.83 -15.11
CA GLN A 95 -12.27 10.63 -16.26
C GLN A 95 -11.47 10.26 -17.53
N ARG A 96 -10.39 11.01 -17.82
CA ARG A 96 -9.53 10.73 -18.99
C ARG A 96 -8.90 9.34 -18.97
N VAL A 97 -8.54 8.83 -17.78
CA VAL A 97 -7.93 7.49 -17.63
C VAL A 97 -8.93 6.39 -17.39
N GLY A 98 -10.24 6.72 -17.48
CA GLY A 98 -11.35 5.77 -17.43
C GLY A 98 -11.80 5.36 -16.02
N LEU A 99 -11.45 6.12 -14.96
CA LEU A 99 -12.05 5.98 -13.63
C LEU A 99 -13.33 6.84 -13.58
N SER A 100 -14.29 6.49 -14.40
CA SER A 100 -15.50 7.30 -14.65
C SER A 100 -16.54 7.23 -13.54
N GLU A 101 -16.50 6.21 -12.72
CA GLU A 101 -17.39 6.00 -11.57
C GLU A 101 -17.02 6.85 -10.34
N ALA A 102 -15.79 7.39 -10.28
CA ALA A 102 -15.43 8.36 -9.25
C ALA A 102 -16.20 9.67 -9.46
N ARG A 103 -16.88 10.13 -8.43
CA ARG A 103 -17.79 11.26 -8.52
C ARG A 103 -17.65 12.23 -7.36
N TRP A 104 -18.12 13.46 -7.60
CA TRP A 104 -18.29 14.45 -6.55
C TRP A 104 -19.52 14.13 -5.70
N VAL A 105 -19.41 14.40 -4.40
CA VAL A 105 -20.47 14.23 -3.39
C VAL A 105 -20.54 15.51 -2.57
N ASP A 106 -21.72 16.06 -2.39
CA ASP A 106 -21.92 17.19 -1.48
C ASP A 106 -22.02 16.74 0.00
N ALA A 107 -21.96 17.71 0.92
CA ALA A 107 -22.01 17.44 2.35
C ALA A 107 -23.28 16.71 2.80
N ALA A 108 -24.44 17.04 2.21
CA ALA A 108 -25.72 16.44 2.55
C ALA A 108 -25.80 14.97 2.09
N GLU A 109 -25.25 14.67 0.92
CA GLU A 109 -25.13 13.29 0.43
C GLU A 109 -24.11 12.50 1.26
N ALA A 110 -22.97 13.09 1.60
CA ALA A 110 -21.95 12.46 2.46
C ALA A 110 -22.53 12.08 3.82
N ALA A 111 -23.35 12.94 4.43
CA ALA A 111 -24.07 12.64 5.68
C ALA A 111 -25.06 11.47 5.56
N ARG A 112 -25.69 11.30 4.39
CA ARG A 112 -26.55 10.13 4.13
C ARG A 112 -25.76 8.84 3.94
N MET A 113 -24.58 8.93 3.28
CA MET A 113 -23.72 7.77 3.03
C MET A 113 -23.02 7.31 4.32
N VAL A 114 -22.64 8.26 5.18
CA VAL A 114 -21.90 8.04 6.43
C VAL A 114 -22.66 8.75 7.57
N PRO A 115 -23.71 8.14 8.16
CA PRO A 115 -24.59 8.82 9.12
C PRO A 115 -23.92 9.34 10.39
N VAL A 116 -22.73 8.83 10.72
CA VAL A 116 -21.93 9.29 11.88
C VAL A 116 -21.05 10.50 11.56
N LEU A 117 -20.97 10.92 10.28
CA LEU A 117 -20.05 11.97 9.83
C LEU A 117 -20.56 13.35 10.23
N ASN A 118 -19.73 14.12 10.91
CA ASN A 118 -19.93 15.56 11.03
C ASN A 118 -19.53 16.24 9.73
N VAL A 119 -20.46 16.98 9.14
CA VAL A 119 -20.31 17.65 7.84
C VAL A 119 -20.33 19.18 7.92
N ASP A 120 -20.29 19.78 9.12
CA ASP A 120 -20.45 21.22 9.33
C ASP A 120 -19.38 22.05 8.61
N ASP A 121 -18.15 21.53 8.49
CA ASP A 121 -17.01 22.17 7.83
C ASP A 121 -16.67 21.55 6.45
N VAL A 122 -17.53 20.68 5.93
CA VAL A 122 -17.28 19.95 4.68
C VAL A 122 -17.63 20.81 3.47
N LEU A 123 -16.62 21.09 2.64
CA LEU A 123 -16.76 21.83 1.38
C LEU A 123 -17.15 20.92 0.19
N GLY A 124 -16.92 19.63 0.32
CA GLY A 124 -17.25 18.62 -0.66
C GLY A 124 -16.51 17.33 -0.39
N CYS A 125 -16.86 16.32 -1.17
CA CYS A 125 -16.26 14.99 -1.07
C CYS A 125 -16.04 14.40 -2.46
N THR A 126 -15.14 13.42 -2.57
CA THR A 126 -15.13 12.51 -3.73
C THR A 126 -15.40 11.09 -3.27
N PHE A 127 -16.15 10.35 -4.07
CA PHE A 127 -16.51 8.96 -3.80
C PHE A 127 -16.26 8.10 -5.02
N CYS A 128 -15.62 6.96 -4.83
CA CYS A 128 -15.41 5.93 -5.84
C CYS A 128 -16.01 4.60 -5.34
N PRO A 129 -17.10 4.10 -5.94
CA PRO A 129 -17.79 2.90 -5.46
C PRO A 129 -17.00 1.61 -5.69
N SER A 130 -16.12 1.58 -6.69
CA SER A 130 -15.26 0.43 -6.99
C SER A 130 -14.01 0.33 -6.10
N ASP A 131 -13.75 1.34 -5.27
CA ASP A 131 -12.79 1.27 -4.18
C ASP A 131 -13.36 0.44 -3.01
N GLY A 132 -12.51 0.02 -2.07
CA GLY A 132 -12.99 -0.76 -0.94
C GLY A 132 -11.88 -1.19 0.01
N ILE A 133 -12.10 -2.34 0.64
CA ILE A 133 -11.15 -2.96 1.57
C ILE A 133 -10.99 -4.44 1.23
N ALA A 134 -9.81 -5.00 1.53
CA ALA A 134 -9.52 -6.42 1.38
C ALA A 134 -8.72 -6.91 2.59
N SER A 135 -8.70 -8.22 2.82
CA SER A 135 -7.92 -8.82 3.90
C SER A 135 -6.44 -8.95 3.51
N PRO A 136 -5.50 -8.23 4.16
CA PRO A 136 -4.08 -8.36 3.85
C PRO A 136 -3.53 -9.76 4.12
N ALA A 137 -4.06 -10.44 5.14
CA ALA A 137 -3.68 -11.80 5.51
C ALA A 137 -4.10 -12.81 4.43
N ASP A 138 -5.36 -12.74 3.97
CA ASP A 138 -5.89 -13.66 2.96
C ASP A 138 -5.23 -13.45 1.61
N VAL A 139 -5.03 -12.20 1.19
CA VAL A 139 -4.31 -11.86 -0.04
C VAL A 139 -2.87 -12.37 -0.01
N THR A 140 -2.17 -12.19 1.12
CA THR A 140 -0.78 -12.70 1.26
C THR A 140 -0.75 -14.22 1.21
N SER A 141 -1.66 -14.89 1.94
CA SER A 141 -1.76 -16.36 1.98
C SER A 141 -2.15 -16.93 0.62
N GLY A 142 -3.08 -16.30 -0.08
CA GLY A 142 -3.52 -16.68 -1.43
C GLY A 142 -2.36 -16.64 -2.42
N TYR A 143 -1.63 -15.52 -2.49
CA TYR A 143 -0.44 -15.43 -3.35
C TYR A 143 0.66 -16.40 -2.95
N ALA A 144 0.95 -16.57 -1.66
CA ALA A 144 1.97 -17.52 -1.19
C ALA A 144 1.62 -18.97 -1.58
N SER A 145 0.36 -19.37 -1.38
CA SER A 145 -0.12 -20.70 -1.73
C SER A 145 -0.08 -20.92 -3.25
N ALA A 146 -0.54 -19.94 -4.02
CA ALA A 146 -0.50 -19.99 -5.48
C ALA A 146 0.95 -20.06 -6.00
N ALA A 147 1.87 -19.25 -5.44
CA ALA A 147 3.29 -19.31 -5.79
C ALA A 147 3.88 -20.72 -5.56
N ARG A 148 3.60 -21.33 -4.41
CA ARG A 148 4.05 -22.71 -4.12
C ARG A 148 3.48 -23.73 -5.10
N ARG A 149 2.20 -23.63 -5.46
CA ARG A 149 1.59 -24.52 -6.47
C ARG A 149 2.26 -24.42 -7.84
N HIS A 150 2.80 -23.25 -8.18
CA HIS A 150 3.56 -23.03 -9.42
C HIS A 150 5.06 -23.33 -9.30
N GLY A 151 5.53 -23.84 -8.12
CA GLY A 151 6.90 -24.29 -7.92
C GLY A 151 7.82 -23.30 -7.22
N ALA A 152 7.34 -22.12 -6.79
CA ALA A 152 8.15 -21.21 -5.99
C ALA A 152 8.49 -21.81 -4.62
N ARG A 153 9.72 -21.57 -4.19
CA ARG A 153 10.20 -21.95 -2.85
C ARG A 153 10.11 -20.72 -1.94
N LEU A 154 9.34 -20.82 -0.88
CA LEU A 154 9.18 -19.73 0.12
C LEU A 154 9.78 -20.20 1.44
N ARG A 155 10.74 -19.45 1.98
CA ARG A 155 11.43 -19.74 3.23
C ARG A 155 11.24 -18.59 4.23
N GLU A 156 10.62 -18.89 5.34
CA GLU A 156 10.42 -18.02 6.50
C GLU A 156 11.52 -18.26 7.55
N GLY A 157 11.75 -17.27 8.41
CA GLY A 157 12.82 -17.29 9.41
C GLY A 157 14.22 -17.26 8.79
N VAL A 158 14.37 -16.65 7.59
CA VAL A 158 15.63 -16.52 6.86
C VAL A 158 15.89 -15.07 6.52
N ALA A 159 16.81 -14.44 7.27
CA ALA A 159 17.21 -13.05 7.01
C ALA A 159 18.34 -12.99 5.98
N VAL A 160 18.23 -12.08 5.00
CA VAL A 160 19.36 -11.65 4.17
C VAL A 160 20.25 -10.75 5.02
N ILE A 161 21.54 -11.09 5.09
CA ILE A 161 22.56 -10.37 5.87
C ILE A 161 23.69 -9.80 5.00
N GLY A 162 23.63 -10.02 3.69
CA GLY A 162 24.58 -9.45 2.73
C GLY A 162 24.14 -9.73 1.30
N VAL A 163 24.58 -8.90 0.38
CA VAL A 163 24.42 -9.08 -1.08
C VAL A 163 25.81 -9.10 -1.70
N ASP A 164 26.13 -10.17 -2.40
CA ASP A 164 27.42 -10.32 -3.05
C ASP A 164 27.36 -9.72 -4.45
N VAL A 165 28.20 -8.71 -4.68
CA VAL A 165 28.32 -8.00 -5.97
C VAL A 165 29.75 -8.11 -6.46
N ALA A 166 29.95 -8.55 -7.68
CA ALA A 166 31.25 -8.58 -8.34
C ALA A 166 31.14 -8.11 -9.79
N GLY A 167 32.05 -7.24 -10.21
CA GLY A 167 32.02 -6.65 -11.55
C GLY A 167 30.74 -5.87 -11.86
N GLY A 168 30.13 -5.20 -10.83
CA GLY A 168 28.90 -4.45 -10.98
C GLY A 168 27.63 -5.30 -11.14
N ARG A 169 27.71 -6.60 -10.78
CA ARG A 169 26.59 -7.56 -10.97
C ARG A 169 26.32 -8.34 -9.68
N VAL A 170 25.04 -8.64 -9.41
CA VAL A 170 24.65 -9.57 -8.35
C VAL A 170 25.23 -10.95 -8.61
N GLN A 171 25.83 -11.56 -7.57
CA GLN A 171 26.37 -12.93 -7.60
C GLN A 171 25.58 -13.85 -6.67
N GLY A 172 24.96 -13.29 -5.63
CA GLY A 172 24.24 -14.04 -4.62
C GLY A 172 23.83 -13.19 -3.43
N VAL A 173 23.22 -13.85 -2.48
CA VAL A 173 22.88 -13.26 -1.16
C VAL A 173 23.38 -14.17 -0.05
N ARG A 174 23.93 -13.56 0.99
CA ARG A 174 24.28 -14.24 2.25
C ARG A 174 23.09 -14.19 3.19
N THR A 175 22.78 -15.30 3.81
CA THR A 175 21.63 -15.39 4.72
C THR A 175 21.99 -16.02 6.05
N THR A 176 21.09 -15.89 7.03
CA THR A 176 21.24 -16.55 8.34
C THR A 176 21.18 -18.08 8.27
N LYS A 177 20.83 -18.66 7.10
CA LYS A 177 20.68 -20.11 6.89
C LYS A 177 21.45 -20.62 5.67
N GLY A 178 22.58 -19.97 5.36
CA GLY A 178 23.45 -20.30 4.23
C GLY A 178 23.28 -19.37 3.05
N ASP A 179 24.22 -19.43 2.12
CA ASP A 179 24.28 -18.51 0.97
C ASP A 179 23.46 -19.05 -0.20
N VAL A 180 22.95 -18.11 -1.00
CA VAL A 180 22.18 -18.40 -2.20
C VAL A 180 22.83 -17.73 -3.39
N ALA A 181 23.33 -18.51 -4.34
CA ALA A 181 23.84 -18.00 -5.60
C ALA A 181 22.67 -17.59 -6.50
N THR A 182 22.69 -16.36 -6.98
CA THR A 182 21.71 -15.84 -7.93
C THR A 182 22.29 -14.68 -8.73
N ARG A 183 21.79 -14.48 -9.94
CA ARG A 183 22.09 -13.30 -10.79
C ARG A 183 20.97 -12.26 -10.78
N LEU A 184 19.86 -12.57 -10.12
CA LEU A 184 18.71 -11.69 -10.05
C LEU A 184 18.18 -11.63 -8.63
N LEU A 185 18.05 -10.42 -8.11
CA LEU A 185 17.55 -10.11 -6.78
C LEU A 185 16.45 -9.05 -6.88
N PHE A 186 15.26 -9.36 -6.39
CA PHE A 186 14.21 -8.38 -6.16
C PHE A 186 14.17 -7.96 -4.70
N ASN A 187 14.44 -6.69 -4.44
CA ASN A 187 14.32 -6.08 -3.13
C ASN A 187 12.85 -5.69 -2.87
N CYS A 188 12.14 -6.57 -2.17
CA CYS A 188 10.75 -6.38 -1.71
C CYS A 188 10.70 -6.17 -0.19
N ALA A 189 11.79 -5.65 0.42
CA ALA A 189 11.97 -5.61 1.86
C ALA A 189 11.23 -4.43 2.56
N GLY A 190 10.34 -3.74 1.84
CA GLY A 190 9.50 -2.68 2.40
C GLY A 190 10.32 -1.62 3.13
N ALA A 191 10.01 -1.36 4.38
CA ALA A 191 10.70 -0.39 5.23
C ALA A 191 12.22 -0.64 5.36
N TRP A 192 12.69 -1.87 5.12
CA TRP A 192 14.11 -2.24 5.16
C TRP A 192 14.80 -2.21 3.80
N SER A 193 14.14 -1.72 2.76
CA SER A 193 14.69 -1.72 1.39
C SER A 193 15.98 -0.92 1.26
N SER A 194 16.13 0.20 1.98
CA SER A 194 17.40 0.93 2.03
C SER A 194 18.53 0.11 2.67
N SER A 195 18.21 -0.74 3.65
CA SER A 195 19.21 -1.62 4.28
C SER A 195 19.69 -2.70 3.32
N ILE A 196 18.80 -3.33 2.57
CA ILE A 196 19.17 -4.29 1.52
C ILE A 196 19.97 -3.60 0.40
N GLY A 197 19.59 -2.37 0.01
CA GLY A 197 20.35 -1.57 -0.96
C GLY A 197 21.79 -1.36 -0.51
N ARG A 198 22.01 -0.90 0.73
CA ARG A 198 23.37 -0.70 1.30
C ARG A 198 24.22 -1.97 1.31
N MET A 199 23.62 -3.15 1.48
CA MET A 199 24.36 -4.43 1.38
C MET A 199 24.91 -4.67 -0.04
N ALA A 200 24.30 -4.07 -1.06
CA ALA A 200 24.75 -4.10 -2.46
C ALA A 200 25.57 -2.85 -2.86
N GLY A 201 25.87 -1.94 -1.93
CA GLY A 201 26.52 -0.66 -2.23
C GLY A 201 25.62 0.39 -2.88
N LEU A 202 24.30 0.26 -2.72
CA LEU A 202 23.29 1.13 -3.33
C LEU A 202 22.59 2.00 -2.29
N GLU A 203 22.29 3.24 -2.65
CA GLU A 203 21.47 4.16 -1.86
C GLU A 203 20.02 4.12 -2.38
N ILE A 204 19.17 3.30 -1.75
CA ILE A 204 17.73 3.24 -2.06
C ILE A 204 17.02 4.25 -1.16
N PRO A 205 16.38 5.30 -1.74
CA PRO A 205 15.81 6.42 -0.97
C PRO A 205 14.43 6.06 -0.38
N VAL A 206 14.43 5.11 0.54
CA VAL A 206 13.24 4.65 1.27
C VAL A 206 13.47 4.88 2.75
N LEU A 207 12.58 5.64 3.39
CA LEU A 207 12.59 5.91 4.82
C LEU A 207 11.34 5.32 5.48
N PRO A 208 11.50 4.64 6.64
CA PRO A 208 10.39 4.11 7.41
C PRO A 208 9.73 5.19 8.26
N TYR A 209 8.39 5.28 8.22
CA TYR A 209 7.60 6.15 9.09
C TYR A 209 6.51 5.34 9.79
N ARG A 210 6.43 5.50 11.11
CA ARG A 210 5.42 4.83 11.93
C ARG A 210 4.02 5.38 11.65
N ARG A 211 3.05 4.48 11.58
CA ARG A 211 1.62 4.79 11.41
C ARG A 211 0.80 3.98 12.38
N HIS A 212 -0.14 4.65 13.06
CA HIS A 212 -0.94 4.05 14.11
C HIS A 212 -2.32 3.67 13.60
N VAL A 213 -2.79 2.53 14.07
CA VAL A 213 -4.13 2.00 13.82
C VAL A 213 -4.70 1.50 15.13
N ALA A 214 -5.99 1.72 15.33
CA ALA A 214 -6.75 1.14 16.44
C ALA A 214 -8.04 0.51 15.92
N VAL A 215 -8.50 -0.54 16.61
CA VAL A 215 -9.81 -1.15 16.36
C VAL A 215 -10.62 -1.03 17.65
N THR A 216 -11.87 -0.60 17.52
CA THR A 216 -12.79 -0.45 18.65
C THR A 216 -13.36 -1.82 19.06
N GLY A 217 -13.96 -1.88 20.25
CA GLY A 217 -14.91 -2.94 20.58
C GLY A 217 -16.13 -2.89 19.65
N THR A 218 -17.16 -3.70 19.95
CA THR A 218 -18.43 -3.72 19.19
C THR A 218 -19.03 -2.32 19.10
N PHE A 219 -19.31 -1.87 17.87
CA PHE A 219 -19.75 -0.50 17.62
C PHE A 219 -20.75 -0.46 16.46
N ALA A 220 -22.02 -0.47 16.77
CA ALA A 220 -23.10 -0.60 15.78
C ALA A 220 -23.44 0.70 15.02
N ALA A 221 -22.94 1.86 15.48
CA ALA A 221 -23.26 3.15 14.85
C ALA A 221 -22.62 3.33 13.45
N VAL A 222 -21.57 2.58 13.16
CA VAL A 222 -20.94 2.54 11.82
C VAL A 222 -21.42 1.28 11.10
N PRO A 223 -22.27 1.39 10.07
CA PRO A 223 -22.80 0.24 9.34
C PRO A 223 -21.70 -0.56 8.64
N ARG A 224 -21.90 -1.86 8.44
CA ARG A 224 -20.92 -2.75 7.78
C ARG A 224 -20.60 -2.39 6.32
N ASN A 225 -21.49 -1.65 5.66
CA ASN A 225 -21.33 -1.13 4.30
C ASN A 225 -20.88 0.33 4.27
N ASN A 226 -20.49 0.89 5.42
CA ASN A 226 -19.93 2.25 5.46
C ASN A 226 -18.65 2.31 4.62
N PRO A 227 -18.51 3.26 3.68
CA PRO A 227 -17.29 3.37 2.89
C PRO A 227 -16.09 3.68 3.77
N MET A 228 -14.90 3.28 3.32
CA MET A 228 -13.68 3.80 3.90
C MET A 228 -13.74 5.33 3.82
N THR A 229 -13.88 5.97 4.97
CA THR A 229 -14.05 7.41 5.08
C THR A 229 -12.75 8.06 5.51
N VAL A 230 -12.29 9.05 4.76
CA VAL A 230 -11.00 9.73 4.98
C VAL A 230 -11.24 11.23 5.13
N ASP A 231 -10.88 11.78 6.27
CA ASP A 231 -10.71 13.22 6.44
C ASP A 231 -9.33 13.61 5.89
N PHE A 232 -9.31 14.20 4.69
CA PHE A 232 -8.06 14.42 3.97
C PHE A 232 -7.14 15.44 4.67
N GLN A 233 -7.69 16.42 5.36
CA GLN A 233 -6.90 17.44 6.07
C GLN A 233 -6.12 16.83 7.25
N SER A 234 -6.77 16.00 8.04
CA SER A 234 -6.15 15.39 9.23
C SER A 234 -5.44 14.08 8.95
N SER A 235 -5.64 13.50 7.75
CA SER A 235 -5.26 12.13 7.39
C SER A 235 -5.95 11.04 8.25
N LEU A 236 -7.00 11.41 8.99
CA LEU A 236 -7.82 10.46 9.72
C LEU A 236 -8.63 9.61 8.74
N TYR A 237 -8.67 8.32 8.96
CA TYR A 237 -9.56 7.42 8.23
C TYR A 237 -10.22 6.41 9.17
N PHE A 238 -11.40 5.94 8.76
CA PHE A 238 -12.07 4.85 9.46
C PHE A 238 -12.94 4.02 8.52
N HIS A 239 -13.13 2.76 8.87
CA HIS A 239 -14.05 1.84 8.20
C HIS A 239 -14.55 0.75 9.16
N PRO A 240 -15.64 0.03 8.83
CA PRO A 240 -16.09 -1.09 9.65
C PRO A 240 -15.06 -2.24 9.63
N GLU A 241 -14.75 -2.78 10.82
CA GLU A 241 -13.82 -3.89 10.99
C GLU A 241 -14.40 -4.90 11.98
N GLY A 242 -14.76 -6.09 11.48
CA GLY A 242 -15.50 -7.06 12.27
C GLY A 242 -16.80 -6.48 12.83
N ASP A 243 -16.95 -6.47 14.15
CA ASP A 243 -18.07 -5.86 14.86
C ASP A 243 -17.78 -4.41 15.32
N GLY A 244 -16.58 -3.92 15.08
CA GLY A 244 -16.11 -2.60 15.48
C GLY A 244 -15.76 -1.71 14.30
N VAL A 245 -14.91 -0.75 14.56
CA VAL A 245 -14.40 0.23 13.60
C VAL A 245 -12.89 0.26 13.69
N LEU A 246 -12.23 0.14 12.53
CA LEU A 246 -10.82 0.45 12.40
C LEU A 246 -10.66 1.95 12.18
N ILE A 247 -9.76 2.56 12.95
CA ILE A 247 -9.43 3.98 12.89
C ILE A 247 -7.92 4.11 12.73
N GLY A 248 -7.46 4.93 11.81
CA GLY A 248 -6.04 5.24 11.63
C GLY A 248 -5.81 6.70 11.31
N MET A 249 -4.60 7.17 11.58
CA MET A 249 -4.17 8.53 11.26
C MET A 249 -2.65 8.58 11.16
N SER A 250 -2.13 9.48 10.33
CA SER A 250 -0.70 9.76 10.23
C SER A 250 -0.27 10.84 11.23
N ASP A 251 0.75 10.54 12.04
CA ASP A 251 1.47 11.58 12.79
C ASP A 251 2.47 12.26 11.84
N ARG A 252 2.18 13.52 11.49
CA ARG A 252 3.04 14.30 10.58
C ARG A 252 4.28 14.86 11.28
N ALA A 253 4.30 14.88 12.61
CA ALA A 253 5.43 15.36 13.40
C ALA A 253 6.47 14.26 13.66
N GLU A 254 6.10 12.99 13.42
CA GLU A 254 6.99 11.87 13.66
C GLU A 254 8.07 11.76 12.57
N GLY A 255 9.33 11.70 13.01
CA GLY A 255 10.49 11.47 12.13
C GLY A 255 10.60 10.02 11.66
N PRO A 256 11.50 9.74 10.69
CA PRO A 256 11.72 8.38 10.21
C PRO A 256 12.36 7.50 11.29
N GLY A 257 11.92 6.25 11.37
CA GLY A 257 12.42 5.28 12.35
C GLY A 257 11.77 3.91 12.19
N PHE A 258 12.40 2.87 12.76
CA PHE A 258 11.91 1.48 12.71
C PHE A 258 11.04 1.09 13.91
N GLY A 259 10.79 2.01 14.86
CA GLY A 259 9.93 1.74 16.01
C GLY A 259 8.50 1.40 15.59
N THR A 260 7.92 0.38 16.21
CA THR A 260 6.52 -0.03 16.00
C THR A 260 5.74 -0.11 17.30
N ASP A 261 6.29 0.47 18.37
CA ASP A 261 5.56 0.63 19.64
C ASP A 261 4.42 1.63 19.47
N VAL A 262 3.30 1.39 20.16
CA VAL A 262 2.16 2.28 20.13
C VAL A 262 2.48 3.56 20.90
N ASN A 263 2.35 4.71 20.26
CA ASN A 263 2.40 6.02 20.92
C ASN A 263 0.99 6.37 21.44
N TRP A 264 0.75 6.14 22.71
CA TRP A 264 -0.56 6.34 23.34
C TRP A 264 -0.99 7.81 23.35
N ALA A 265 -0.06 8.76 23.51
CA ALA A 265 -0.38 10.19 23.43
C ALA A 265 -0.85 10.58 22.02
N PHE A 266 -0.28 9.97 20.98
CA PHE A 266 -0.76 10.17 19.61
C PHE A 266 -2.14 9.51 19.40
N LEU A 267 -2.41 8.35 19.99
CA LEU A 267 -3.74 7.74 19.93
C LEU A 267 -4.81 8.64 20.54
N GLU A 268 -4.53 9.32 21.65
CA GLU A 268 -5.45 10.32 22.22
C GLU A 268 -5.78 11.42 21.22
N THR A 269 -4.76 11.94 20.51
CA THR A 269 -4.94 12.92 19.43
C THR A 269 -5.78 12.35 18.29
N MET A 270 -5.49 11.12 17.85
CA MET A 270 -6.24 10.42 16.81
C MET A 270 -7.72 10.25 17.19
N PHE A 271 -8.00 9.82 18.42
CA PHE A 271 -9.39 9.65 18.90
C PHE A 271 -10.12 11.00 19.08
N ALA A 272 -9.43 12.05 19.48
CA ALA A 272 -10.01 13.40 19.52
C ALA A 272 -10.41 13.87 18.11
N GLN A 273 -9.57 13.62 17.08
CA GLN A 273 -9.92 13.90 15.69
C GLN A 273 -11.06 13.01 15.18
N ALA A 274 -11.07 11.73 15.55
CA ALA A 274 -12.16 10.82 15.21
C ALA A 274 -13.50 11.28 15.81
N ALA A 275 -13.51 11.69 17.07
CA ALA A 275 -14.70 12.24 17.75
C ALA A 275 -15.16 13.57 17.13
N ARG A 276 -14.25 14.41 16.64
CA ARG A 276 -14.60 15.63 15.91
C ARG A 276 -15.26 15.32 14.58
N ARG A 277 -14.68 14.40 13.79
CA ARG A 277 -15.17 14.06 12.44
C ARG A 277 -16.38 13.14 12.46
N ALA A 278 -16.48 12.26 13.43
CA ALA A 278 -17.58 11.34 13.64
C ALA A 278 -17.93 11.29 15.13
N PRO A 279 -18.80 12.20 15.65
CA PRO A 279 -19.04 12.38 17.08
C PRO A 279 -19.47 11.11 17.83
N ALA A 280 -20.16 10.18 17.15
CA ALA A 280 -20.53 8.90 17.73
C ALA A 280 -19.30 8.09 18.20
N LEU A 281 -18.13 8.26 17.55
CA LEU A 281 -16.89 7.56 17.93
C LEU A 281 -16.31 8.00 19.28
N ALA A 282 -16.76 9.12 19.85
CA ALA A 282 -16.34 9.55 21.19
C ALA A 282 -16.68 8.51 22.29
N GLY A 283 -17.71 7.68 22.08
CA GLY A 283 -18.09 6.61 22.99
C GLY A 283 -17.45 5.25 22.70
N ALA A 284 -16.60 5.16 21.68
CA ALA A 284 -16.01 3.89 21.25
C ALA A 284 -14.82 3.49 22.14
N GLY A 285 -14.92 2.35 22.82
CA GLY A 285 -13.79 1.78 23.56
C GLY A 285 -12.76 1.11 22.64
N VAL A 286 -11.48 1.30 22.91
CA VAL A 286 -10.40 0.65 22.16
C VAL A 286 -10.29 -0.83 22.54
N LYS A 287 -10.40 -1.73 21.56
CA LYS A 287 -10.18 -3.17 21.75
C LYS A 287 -8.72 -3.53 21.56
N THR A 288 -8.09 -2.97 20.52
CA THR A 288 -6.68 -3.22 20.19
C THR A 288 -6.12 -2.03 19.44
N ALA A 289 -4.80 -1.84 19.55
CA ALA A 289 -4.06 -0.85 18.76
C ALA A 289 -2.68 -1.41 18.40
N TRP A 290 -2.16 -0.97 17.27
CA TRP A 290 -0.81 -1.30 16.82
C TRP A 290 -0.23 -0.19 15.96
N ALA A 291 1.06 -0.30 15.67
CA ALA A 291 1.71 0.55 14.71
C ALA A 291 2.44 -0.27 13.64
N GLY A 292 2.37 0.20 12.40
CA GLY A 292 3.08 -0.32 11.25
C GLY A 292 4.04 0.71 10.67
N LEU A 293 4.80 0.31 9.66
CA LEU A 293 5.74 1.20 8.98
C LEU A 293 5.29 1.48 7.55
N TYR A 294 5.16 2.75 7.20
CA TYR A 294 5.17 3.18 5.81
C TYR A 294 6.62 3.25 5.31
N GLU A 295 6.84 2.78 4.12
CA GLU A 295 8.11 2.81 3.39
C GLU A 295 8.10 3.98 2.40
N THR A 296 8.52 5.16 2.82
CA THR A 296 8.29 6.40 2.10
C THR A 296 9.47 6.80 1.23
N THR A 297 9.20 7.09 -0.04
CA THR A 297 10.14 7.72 -0.99
C THR A 297 9.97 9.23 -0.98
N PRO A 298 10.96 10.02 -1.49
CA PRO A 298 10.88 11.47 -1.53
C PRO A 298 9.67 12.03 -2.29
N ASP A 299 9.15 11.31 -3.28
CA ASP A 299 8.02 11.70 -4.13
C ASP A 299 6.73 10.92 -3.85
N HIS A 300 6.72 10.11 -2.80
CA HIS A 300 5.61 9.24 -2.41
C HIS A 300 5.18 8.24 -3.49
N GLN A 301 6.09 7.85 -4.39
CA GLN A 301 5.84 6.87 -5.42
C GLN A 301 6.73 5.64 -5.27
N ALA A 302 6.21 4.47 -5.63
CA ALA A 302 6.94 3.22 -5.61
C ALA A 302 8.20 3.26 -6.50
N ILE A 303 9.18 2.42 -6.17
CA ILE A 303 10.32 2.10 -7.03
C ILE A 303 10.06 0.72 -7.62
N LEU A 304 9.84 0.67 -8.93
CA LEU A 304 9.55 -0.57 -9.66
C LEU A 304 10.55 -0.74 -10.82
N GLY A 305 11.36 -1.79 -10.76
CA GLY A 305 12.28 -2.13 -11.83
C GLY A 305 13.74 -2.22 -11.43
N PRO A 306 14.65 -2.30 -12.43
CA PRO A 306 16.08 -2.45 -12.20
C PRO A 306 16.69 -1.18 -11.59
N VAL A 307 17.73 -1.38 -10.80
CA VAL A 307 18.65 -0.35 -10.31
C VAL A 307 19.92 -0.43 -11.15
N PRO A 308 20.15 0.52 -12.07
CA PRO A 308 21.15 0.37 -13.13
C PRO A 308 22.60 0.24 -12.63
N GLU A 309 22.89 0.75 -11.43
CA GLU A 309 24.22 0.74 -10.84
C GLU A 309 24.71 -0.67 -10.49
N VAL A 310 23.78 -1.62 -10.30
CA VAL A 310 24.12 -3.04 -10.04
C VAL A 310 23.23 -3.93 -10.89
N GLU A 311 23.80 -4.51 -11.94
CA GLU A 311 23.08 -5.42 -12.83
C GLU A 311 22.51 -6.61 -12.05
N GLY A 312 21.24 -6.92 -12.30
CA GLY A 312 20.50 -7.97 -11.59
C GLY A 312 19.88 -7.54 -10.27
N PHE A 313 20.11 -6.30 -9.79
CA PHE A 313 19.41 -5.77 -8.62
C PHE A 313 18.14 -5.01 -9.06
N TRP A 314 16.99 -5.43 -8.56
CA TRP A 314 15.69 -4.85 -8.84
C TRP A 314 15.00 -4.40 -7.56
N CYS A 315 14.19 -3.35 -7.65
CA CYS A 315 13.36 -2.87 -6.55
C CYS A 315 11.86 -3.08 -6.81
N ALA A 316 11.15 -3.42 -5.74
CA ALA A 316 9.70 -3.38 -5.61
C ALA A 316 9.36 -2.86 -4.20
N ALA A 317 9.59 -1.57 -3.95
CA ALA A 317 9.58 -0.96 -2.62
C ALA A 317 9.22 0.53 -2.68
N GLY A 318 9.09 1.17 -1.51
CA GLY A 318 8.87 2.61 -1.43
C GLY A 318 7.44 3.03 -1.76
N PHE A 319 6.47 2.20 -1.51
CA PHE A 319 5.06 2.44 -1.87
C PHE A 319 4.36 3.52 -1.03
N SER A 320 5.03 4.08 -0.03
CA SER A 320 4.53 5.23 0.75
C SER A 320 3.11 5.05 1.33
N GLY A 321 2.82 3.85 1.83
CA GLY A 321 1.51 3.47 2.39
C GLY A 321 0.57 2.77 1.39
N HIS A 322 0.89 2.70 0.11
CA HIS A 322 0.03 2.14 -0.94
C HIS A 322 0.40 0.69 -1.35
N GLY A 323 1.40 0.10 -0.70
CA GLY A 323 2.00 -1.16 -1.13
C GLY A 323 1.05 -2.35 -1.15
N PHE A 324 0.12 -2.45 -0.21
CA PHE A 324 -0.87 -3.53 -0.20
C PHE A 324 -1.75 -3.48 -1.46
N MET A 325 -2.38 -2.33 -1.70
CA MET A 325 -3.33 -2.16 -2.79
C MET A 325 -2.68 -2.18 -4.18
N GLN A 326 -1.40 -1.78 -4.29
CA GLN A 326 -0.67 -1.74 -5.56
C GLN A 326 0.08 -3.05 -5.88
N ALA A 327 0.30 -3.90 -4.89
CA ALA A 327 1.12 -5.11 -5.03
C ALA A 327 0.67 -6.06 -6.16
N PRO A 328 -0.63 -6.31 -6.40
CA PRO A 328 -1.05 -7.19 -7.50
C PRO A 328 -0.57 -6.71 -8.87
N ALA A 329 -0.85 -5.46 -9.21
CA ALA A 329 -0.45 -4.87 -10.49
C ALA A 329 1.06 -4.65 -10.59
N ALA A 330 1.71 -4.17 -9.54
CA ALA A 330 3.16 -3.97 -9.50
C ALA A 330 3.91 -5.29 -9.75
N ALA A 331 3.45 -6.39 -9.17
CA ALA A 331 4.03 -7.71 -9.38
C ALA A 331 3.88 -8.18 -10.85
N LEU A 332 2.71 -7.97 -11.43
CA LEU A 332 2.46 -8.28 -12.84
C LEU A 332 3.35 -7.46 -13.76
N LEU A 333 3.41 -6.13 -13.56
CA LEU A 333 4.23 -5.23 -14.36
C LEU A 333 5.72 -5.54 -14.27
N LEU A 334 6.25 -5.81 -13.08
CA LEU A 334 7.65 -6.19 -12.89
C LEU A 334 7.98 -7.50 -13.59
N THR A 335 7.05 -8.46 -13.58
CA THR A 335 7.22 -9.72 -14.28
C THR A 335 7.19 -9.52 -15.79
N GLN A 336 6.29 -8.68 -16.31
CA GLN A 336 6.25 -8.33 -17.72
C GLN A 336 7.55 -7.62 -18.15
N LEU A 337 8.02 -6.66 -17.36
CA LEU A 337 9.27 -5.93 -17.63
C LEU A 337 10.48 -6.87 -17.63
N LEU A 338 10.57 -7.81 -16.70
CA LEU A 338 11.67 -8.78 -16.63
C LEU A 338 11.72 -9.70 -17.86
N LEU A 339 10.55 -10.07 -18.38
CA LEU A 339 10.40 -11.03 -19.47
C LEU A 339 10.24 -10.38 -20.84
N ASP A 340 10.53 -9.07 -20.97
CA ASP A 340 10.36 -8.26 -22.17
C ASP A 340 8.96 -8.39 -22.80
N GLN A 341 7.94 -8.54 -21.95
CA GLN A 341 6.55 -8.61 -22.38
C GLN A 341 5.94 -7.21 -22.46
N ARG A 342 4.98 -7.03 -23.36
CA ARG A 342 4.26 -5.76 -23.48
C ARG A 342 3.50 -5.48 -22.19
N SER A 343 3.72 -4.32 -21.60
CA SER A 343 2.94 -3.78 -20.48
C SER A 343 1.80 -2.90 -20.99
N GLU A 344 0.64 -2.96 -20.29
CA GLU A 344 -0.49 -2.04 -20.53
C GLU A 344 -0.23 -0.65 -19.93
N ILE A 345 0.72 -0.55 -19.01
CA ILE A 345 1.01 0.66 -18.25
C ILE A 345 2.49 1.03 -18.44
N ASP A 346 2.76 2.30 -18.65
CA ASP A 346 4.11 2.84 -18.61
C ASP A 346 4.65 2.78 -17.17
N VAL A 347 5.73 2.04 -16.98
CA VAL A 347 6.42 1.90 -15.70
C VAL A 347 7.49 2.97 -15.46
N SER A 348 7.79 3.80 -16.46
CA SER A 348 8.85 4.82 -16.38
C SER A 348 8.69 5.81 -15.22
N PRO A 349 7.47 6.22 -14.81
CA PRO A 349 7.30 7.08 -13.64
C PRO A 349 7.77 6.43 -12.32
N PHE A 350 7.83 5.11 -12.27
CA PHE A 350 8.27 4.35 -11.10
C PHE A 350 9.74 3.94 -11.15
N ALA A 351 10.46 4.26 -12.24
CA ALA A 351 11.84 3.85 -12.41
C ALA A 351 12.76 4.50 -11.36
N PHE A 352 13.74 3.73 -10.86
CA PHE A 352 14.74 4.22 -9.91
C PHE A 352 15.50 5.44 -10.42
N THR A 353 15.79 5.49 -11.72
CA THR A 353 16.57 6.57 -12.37
C THR A 353 15.95 7.96 -12.23
N ARG A 354 14.68 8.09 -11.84
CA ARG A 354 14.02 9.39 -11.62
C ARG A 354 14.68 10.23 -10.52
N PHE A 355 15.27 9.57 -9.52
CA PHE A 355 15.96 10.26 -8.42
C PHE A 355 17.24 10.96 -8.90
N ALA A 356 18.04 10.29 -9.72
CA ALA A 356 19.25 10.89 -10.29
C ALA A 356 18.97 12.00 -11.32
N LYS A 357 17.84 11.88 -12.05
CA LYS A 357 17.43 12.88 -13.05
C LYS A 357 16.74 14.09 -12.45
N GLY A 358 16.41 14.07 -11.15
CA GLY A 358 15.62 15.13 -10.51
C GLY A 358 14.18 15.26 -11.06
N SER A 359 13.68 14.23 -11.74
CA SER A 359 12.36 14.22 -12.38
C SER A 359 11.29 13.71 -11.42
N LEU A 360 11.25 14.27 -10.21
CA LEU A 360 10.29 13.85 -9.19
C LEU A 360 8.93 14.48 -9.46
N VAL A 361 7.90 13.66 -9.49
CA VAL A 361 6.51 14.08 -9.56
C VAL A 361 5.79 13.48 -8.35
N HIS A 362 5.32 14.34 -7.46
CA HIS A 362 4.82 13.93 -6.16
C HIS A 362 3.38 13.43 -6.21
N GLU A 363 3.12 12.25 -5.65
CA GLU A 363 1.77 11.84 -5.29
C GLU A 363 1.30 12.68 -4.10
N ARG A 364 0.17 13.39 -4.25
CA ARG A 364 -0.36 14.32 -3.24
C ARG A 364 -1.47 13.73 -2.39
N ASN A 365 -2.18 12.72 -2.91
CA ASN A 365 -3.25 12.05 -2.19
C ASN A 365 -2.69 10.99 -1.24
N VAL A 366 -1.80 11.42 -0.33
CA VAL A 366 -1.19 10.57 0.71
C VAL A 366 -1.93 10.75 2.02
N ILE A 367 -2.18 9.64 2.73
CA ILE A 367 -2.92 9.59 3.98
C ILE A 367 -1.99 9.16 5.12
#